data_7e82203b4e53d030411b16fc9031478b
#
_entry.id   7e82203b4e53d030411b16fc9031478b
#
_cell.length_a   1.000
_cell.length_b   1.000
_cell.length_c   1.000
_cell.angle_alpha   90.00
_cell.angle_beta   90.00
_cell.angle_gamma   90.00
#
_symmetry.space_group_name_H-M   'P 1'
#
loop_
_entity.id
_entity.type
_entity.pdbx_description
1 polymer ?
#
loop_
_entity_poly.entity_id
_entity_poly.type
_entity_poly.pdbx_seq_one_letter_code
_entity_poly.pdbx_strand_id
1 'polypeptide(L)'
;MLFTLKELFDVIMMTIGVGFIFMDRFGIPAVRHSVKSYVEDPVAYYQQALSKKVSNFDWNNLWIACLITAPAVIFHELAHKLVALSYGLQATFHAAYFWLSFGIIMKLLNTGFIFFVPGYVSFSGPTSPLQSALIAFAGPFLNLVLWFSCWAILKFKMIHMTTRTMQIIAATRFINGFLFIFNMIPLGFFDGAKVFRWNYFVWGSMVGVGIGLLVLKVVLFGTMF
;
A
#
# COMPACT_ATOMS: atom_id res chain seq x y z
N MET A 1 -26.50 5.05 0.96
CA MET A 1 -25.67 4.51 2.06
C MET A 1 -24.21 4.58 1.63
N LEU A 2 -23.30 5.02 2.50
CA LEU A 2 -21.88 5.09 2.17
C LEU A 2 -21.24 3.69 2.13
N PHE A 3 -21.64 2.79 3.04
CA PHE A 3 -21.19 1.40 3.10
C PHE A 3 -22.35 0.44 3.37
N THR A 4 -22.32 -0.72 2.73
CA THR A 4 -23.19 -1.87 3.01
C THR A 4 -22.49 -2.85 3.96
N LEU A 5 -23.24 -3.76 4.59
CA LEU A 5 -22.65 -4.82 5.43
C LEU A 5 -21.69 -5.72 4.64
N LYS A 6 -22.00 -5.98 3.36
CA LYS A 6 -21.11 -6.76 2.47
C LYS A 6 -19.79 -6.04 2.24
N GLU A 7 -19.81 -4.74 1.98
CA GLU A 7 -18.58 -3.95 1.80
C GLU A 7 -17.71 -3.93 3.07
N LEU A 8 -18.34 -3.86 4.26
CA LEU A 8 -17.60 -3.94 5.51
C LEU A 8 -16.91 -5.31 5.68
N PHE A 9 -17.62 -6.38 5.32
CA PHE A 9 -17.03 -7.72 5.31
C PHE A 9 -15.87 -7.80 4.31
N ASP A 10 -16.04 -7.27 3.10
CA ASP A 10 -15.00 -7.23 2.06
C ASP A 10 -13.76 -6.44 2.52
N VAL A 11 -13.95 -5.31 3.22
CA VAL A 11 -12.85 -4.53 3.82
C VAL A 11 -12.09 -5.34 4.87
N ILE A 12 -12.78 -6.07 5.73
CA ILE A 12 -12.15 -6.91 6.76
C ILE A 12 -11.33 -8.02 6.11
N MET A 13 -11.91 -8.75 5.14
CA MET A 13 -11.23 -9.84 4.45
C MET A 13 -10.02 -9.35 3.67
N MET A 14 -10.15 -8.21 2.99
CA MET A 14 -9.03 -7.56 2.30
C MET A 14 -7.94 -7.16 3.30
N THR A 15 -8.28 -6.54 4.43
CA THR A 15 -7.34 -6.12 5.47
C THR A 15 -6.50 -7.29 5.98
N ILE A 16 -7.15 -8.40 6.34
CA ILE A 16 -6.45 -9.60 6.82
C ILE A 16 -5.57 -10.20 5.72
N GLY A 17 -6.11 -10.32 4.49
CA GLY A 17 -5.38 -10.87 3.35
C GLY A 17 -4.12 -10.07 3.00
N VAL A 18 -4.26 -8.74 2.89
CA VAL A 18 -3.12 -7.84 2.60
C VAL A 18 -2.11 -7.85 3.75
N GLY A 19 -2.59 -7.78 5.00
CA GLY A 19 -1.73 -7.87 6.17
C GLY A 19 -0.93 -9.17 6.18
N PHE A 20 -1.57 -10.31 5.90
CA PHE A 20 -0.90 -11.60 5.81
C PHE A 20 0.16 -11.62 4.69
N ILE A 21 -0.16 -11.09 3.51
CA ILE A 21 0.79 -11.03 2.38
C ILE A 21 2.06 -10.25 2.76
N PHE A 22 1.92 -9.15 3.48
CA PHE A 22 3.03 -8.25 3.81
C PHE A 22 3.64 -8.43 5.20
N MET A 23 3.14 -9.34 6.04
CA MET A 23 3.59 -9.47 7.44
C MET A 23 5.11 -9.68 7.58
N ASP A 24 5.75 -10.35 6.62
CA ASP A 24 7.20 -10.61 6.66
C ASP A 24 8.03 -9.41 6.16
N ARG A 25 7.40 -8.46 5.46
CA ARG A 25 8.06 -7.27 4.90
C ARG A 25 8.14 -6.11 5.89
N PHE A 26 7.12 -5.99 6.74
CA PHE A 26 7.02 -4.92 7.73
C PHE A 26 7.21 -5.41 9.17
N GLY A 27 7.55 -6.69 9.33
CA GLY A 27 7.87 -7.26 10.63
C GLY A 27 9.04 -6.50 11.27
N ILE A 28 8.78 -5.92 12.43
CA ILE A 28 9.84 -5.38 13.27
C ILE A 28 10.47 -6.60 13.93
N PRO A 29 11.76 -6.88 13.73
CA PRO A 29 12.40 -8.00 14.41
C PRO A 29 12.15 -7.88 15.91
N ALA A 30 11.43 -8.83 16.48
CA ALA A 30 11.17 -8.89 17.92
C ALA A 30 12.47 -9.12 18.73
N VAL A 31 13.56 -9.38 18.03
CA VAL A 31 14.83 -9.72 18.62
C VAL A 31 15.80 -8.57 18.45
N ARG A 32 15.99 -7.80 19.51
CA ARG A 32 17.29 -7.16 19.76
C ARG A 32 18.33 -8.25 19.96
N HIS A 33 18.75 -8.92 18.89
CA HIS A 33 20.01 -9.66 18.94
C HIS A 33 21.10 -8.60 19.10
N SER A 34 21.73 -8.63 20.25
CA SER A 34 22.86 -7.77 20.54
C SER A 34 23.88 -7.98 19.42
N VAL A 35 24.42 -6.92 18.88
CA VAL A 35 25.57 -6.94 17.97
C VAL A 35 26.67 -7.85 18.52
N LYS A 36 26.76 -7.94 19.84
CA LYS A 36 27.63 -8.82 20.61
C LYS A 36 27.44 -10.31 20.28
N SER A 37 26.19 -10.81 20.19
CA SER A 37 25.94 -12.23 19.86
C SER A 37 26.27 -12.58 18.42
N TYR A 38 26.15 -11.63 17.48
CA TYR A 38 26.57 -11.80 16.10
C TYR A 38 28.11 -11.87 15.96
N VAL A 39 28.81 -11.07 16.74
CA VAL A 39 30.29 -11.01 16.73
C VAL A 39 30.89 -12.25 17.40
N GLU A 40 30.25 -12.76 18.46
CA GLU A 40 30.74 -13.94 19.20
C GLU A 40 30.52 -15.25 18.42
N ASP A 41 29.39 -15.46 17.78
CA ASP A 41 29.10 -16.65 16.94
C ASP A 41 28.11 -16.32 15.81
N PRO A 42 28.62 -15.91 14.64
CA PRO A 42 27.79 -15.61 13.48
C PRO A 42 26.97 -16.79 12.99
N VAL A 43 27.49 -18.02 13.07
CA VAL A 43 26.81 -19.22 12.56
C VAL A 43 25.63 -19.59 13.44
N ALA A 44 25.82 -19.64 14.75
CA ALA A 44 24.75 -19.86 15.71
C ALA A 44 23.66 -18.77 15.62
N TYR A 45 24.06 -17.52 15.43
CA TYR A 45 23.14 -16.40 15.19
C TYR A 45 22.23 -16.65 13.97
N TYR A 46 22.82 -17.01 12.81
CA TYR A 46 22.05 -17.28 11.60
C TYR A 46 21.19 -18.53 11.71
N GLN A 47 21.69 -19.61 12.35
CA GLN A 47 20.91 -20.82 12.60
C GLN A 47 19.71 -20.55 13.50
N GLN A 48 19.89 -19.76 14.56
CA GLN A 48 18.81 -19.34 15.45
C GLN A 48 17.80 -18.41 14.75
N ALA A 49 18.27 -17.51 13.90
CA ALA A 49 17.41 -16.64 13.09
C ALA A 49 16.58 -17.44 12.08
N LEU A 50 17.17 -18.45 11.44
CA LEU A 50 16.49 -19.35 10.51
C LEU A 50 15.49 -20.26 11.21
N SER A 51 15.84 -20.84 12.37
CA SER A 51 14.95 -21.72 13.15
C SER A 51 13.74 -20.98 13.69
N LYS A 52 13.88 -19.70 14.11
CA LYS A 52 12.76 -18.85 14.51
C LYS A 52 11.82 -18.51 13.36
N LYS A 53 12.33 -18.41 12.12
CA LYS A 53 11.52 -18.12 10.94
C LYS A 53 10.55 -19.24 10.58
N VAL A 54 10.81 -20.46 11.01
CA VAL A 54 10.02 -21.66 10.67
C VAL A 54 8.94 -22.00 11.71
N SER A 55 9.02 -21.46 12.93
CA SER A 55 8.32 -22.09 14.07
C SER A 55 7.02 -21.43 14.54
N ASN A 56 6.76 -20.14 14.34
CA ASN A 56 5.52 -19.52 14.88
C ASN A 56 4.99 -18.40 13.99
N PHE A 57 3.67 -18.46 13.71
CA PHE A 57 2.92 -17.37 13.11
C PHE A 57 2.99 -16.12 14.02
N ASP A 58 3.56 -15.04 13.51
CA ASP A 58 3.76 -13.81 14.30
C ASP A 58 2.56 -12.86 14.17
N TRP A 59 1.66 -12.96 15.13
CA TRP A 59 0.47 -12.10 15.21
C TRP A 59 0.82 -10.61 15.29
N ASN A 60 1.93 -10.25 15.96
CA ASN A 60 2.32 -8.86 16.08
C ASN A 60 2.74 -8.28 14.71
N ASN A 61 3.49 -9.05 13.93
CA ASN A 61 3.86 -8.67 12.57
C ASN A 61 2.64 -8.59 11.64
N LEU A 62 1.65 -9.49 11.81
CA LEU A 62 0.39 -9.40 11.08
C LEU A 62 -0.34 -8.08 11.38
N TRP A 63 -0.52 -7.74 12.67
CA TRP A 63 -1.20 -6.49 13.04
C TRP A 63 -0.48 -5.24 12.55
N ILE A 64 0.86 -5.23 12.62
CA ILE A 64 1.67 -4.12 12.09
C ILE A 64 1.50 -4.01 10.56
N ALA A 65 1.54 -5.13 9.86
CA ALA A 65 1.32 -5.14 8.42
C ALA A 65 -0.09 -4.67 8.05
N CYS A 66 -1.12 -5.12 8.77
CA CYS A 66 -2.49 -4.61 8.60
C CYS A 66 -2.55 -3.09 8.83
N LEU A 67 -1.92 -2.59 9.89
CA LEU A 67 -1.91 -1.16 10.22
C LEU A 67 -1.23 -0.31 9.14
N ILE A 68 -0.21 -0.83 8.49
CA ILE A 68 0.54 -0.11 7.45
C ILE A 68 -0.18 -0.18 6.10
N THR A 69 -0.61 -1.39 5.71
CA THR A 69 -1.07 -1.63 4.32
C THR A 69 -2.56 -1.41 4.13
N ALA A 70 -3.39 -1.84 5.08
CA ALA A 70 -4.83 -1.76 4.90
C ALA A 70 -5.35 -0.32 4.78
N PRO A 71 -4.93 0.66 5.62
CA PRO A 71 -5.37 2.04 5.43
C PRO A 71 -4.98 2.62 4.07
N ALA A 72 -3.78 2.29 3.56
CA ALA A 72 -3.32 2.79 2.26
C ALA A 72 -4.22 2.31 1.12
N VAL A 73 -4.67 1.05 1.16
CA VAL A 73 -5.59 0.47 0.17
C VAL A 73 -7.03 0.94 0.41
N ILE A 74 -7.51 0.92 1.66
CA ILE A 74 -8.89 1.32 2.00
C ILE A 74 -9.14 2.76 1.57
N PHE A 75 -8.22 3.67 1.89
CA PHE A 75 -8.36 5.09 1.52
C PHE A 75 -8.24 5.30 0.02
N HIS A 76 -7.42 4.53 -0.68
CA HIS A 76 -7.34 4.52 -2.13
C HIS A 76 -8.71 4.18 -2.75
N GLU A 77 -9.30 3.06 -2.37
CA GLU A 77 -10.61 2.63 -2.87
C GLU A 77 -11.73 3.57 -2.45
N LEU A 78 -11.67 4.10 -1.23
CA LEU A 78 -12.62 5.08 -0.74
C LEU A 78 -12.60 6.36 -1.58
N ALA A 79 -11.43 6.81 -2.02
CA ALA A 79 -11.31 7.98 -2.89
C ALA A 79 -12.02 7.77 -4.22
N HIS A 80 -11.85 6.61 -4.86
CA HIS A 80 -12.61 6.25 -6.06
C HIS A 80 -14.11 6.30 -5.82
N LYS A 81 -14.55 5.67 -4.73
CA LYS A 81 -15.96 5.60 -4.37
C LYS A 81 -16.56 6.98 -4.13
N LEU A 82 -15.89 7.84 -3.36
CA LEU A 82 -16.38 9.17 -3.04
C LEU A 82 -16.51 10.05 -4.29
N VAL A 83 -15.51 10.00 -5.19
CA VAL A 83 -15.57 10.76 -6.43
C VAL A 83 -16.66 10.21 -7.37
N ALA A 84 -16.86 8.90 -7.46
CA ALA A 84 -17.95 8.31 -8.23
C ALA A 84 -19.33 8.75 -7.68
N LEU A 85 -19.50 8.69 -6.35
CA LEU A 85 -20.73 9.16 -5.69
C LEU A 85 -20.99 10.65 -5.89
N SER A 86 -19.95 11.49 -5.93
CA SER A 86 -20.09 12.94 -6.19
C SER A 86 -20.63 13.26 -7.59
N TYR A 87 -20.42 12.34 -8.54
CA TYR A 87 -21.03 12.40 -9.88
C TYR A 87 -22.44 11.77 -9.96
N GLY A 88 -23.02 11.38 -8.83
CA GLY A 88 -24.34 10.76 -8.78
C GLY A 88 -24.35 9.28 -9.22
N LEU A 89 -23.18 8.65 -9.36
CA LEU A 89 -23.09 7.24 -9.72
C LEU A 89 -23.33 6.34 -8.52
N GLN A 90 -23.82 5.13 -8.76
CA GLN A 90 -23.81 4.09 -7.75
C GLN A 90 -22.40 3.47 -7.71
N ALA A 91 -21.78 3.42 -6.54
CA ALA A 91 -20.43 2.90 -6.38
C ALA A 91 -20.38 1.90 -5.22
N THR A 92 -19.78 0.73 -5.46
CA THR A 92 -19.69 -0.37 -4.50
C THR A 92 -18.27 -0.88 -4.45
N PHE A 93 -17.73 -1.05 -3.23
CA PHE A 93 -16.44 -1.67 -3.00
C PHE A 93 -16.55 -3.20 -3.05
N HIS A 94 -15.54 -3.86 -3.59
CA HIS A 94 -15.40 -5.31 -3.63
C HIS A 94 -13.98 -5.73 -3.27
N ALA A 95 -13.83 -6.70 -2.38
CA ALA A 95 -12.57 -7.40 -2.24
C ALA A 95 -12.30 -8.28 -3.48
N ALA A 96 -11.11 -8.21 -4.02
CA ALA A 96 -10.72 -8.99 -5.20
C ALA A 96 -10.21 -10.39 -4.76
N TYR A 97 -11.11 -11.25 -4.29
CA TYR A 97 -10.78 -12.53 -3.67
C TYR A 97 -9.83 -13.41 -4.49
N PHE A 98 -10.01 -13.46 -5.82
CA PHE A 98 -9.11 -14.21 -6.69
C PHE A 98 -7.67 -13.69 -6.58
N TRP A 99 -7.47 -12.38 -6.68
CA TRP A 99 -6.14 -11.77 -6.61
C TRP A 99 -5.54 -11.82 -5.20
N LEU A 100 -6.38 -11.69 -4.16
CA LEU A 100 -5.94 -11.88 -2.78
C LEU A 100 -5.45 -13.30 -2.55
N SER A 101 -6.21 -14.31 -3.00
CA SER A 101 -5.81 -15.72 -2.92
C SER A 101 -4.53 -15.98 -3.70
N PHE A 102 -4.40 -15.41 -4.90
CA PHE A 102 -3.19 -15.51 -5.69
C PHE A 102 -1.97 -14.90 -4.96
N GLY A 103 -2.12 -13.70 -4.38
CA GLY A 103 -1.07 -13.07 -3.57
C GLY A 103 -0.66 -13.90 -2.35
N ILE A 104 -1.63 -14.55 -1.68
CA ILE A 104 -1.37 -15.46 -0.55
C ILE A 104 -0.58 -16.69 -1.03
N ILE A 105 -0.97 -17.30 -2.15
CA ILE A 105 -0.26 -18.45 -2.74
C ILE A 105 1.17 -18.06 -3.13
N MET A 106 1.37 -16.93 -3.78
CA MET A 106 2.70 -16.43 -4.15
C MET A 106 3.59 -16.24 -2.92
N LYS A 107 3.02 -15.71 -1.83
CA LYS A 107 3.71 -15.58 -0.55
C LYS A 107 4.10 -16.94 0.02
N LEU A 108 3.17 -17.89 0.09
CA LEU A 108 3.42 -19.24 0.63
C LEU A 108 4.48 -20.00 -0.18
N LEU A 109 4.52 -19.81 -1.49
CA LEU A 109 5.54 -20.37 -2.38
C LEU A 109 6.89 -19.63 -2.30
N ASN A 110 6.97 -18.53 -1.51
CA ASN A 110 8.18 -17.73 -1.34
C ASN A 110 8.82 -17.29 -2.67
N THR A 111 7.99 -16.91 -3.65
CA THR A 111 8.43 -16.55 -5.01
C THR A 111 9.29 -15.28 -5.08
N GLY A 112 9.39 -14.52 -3.98
CA GLY A 112 10.10 -13.24 -3.91
C GLY A 112 9.36 -12.08 -4.59
N PHE A 113 8.43 -12.37 -5.49
CA PHE A 113 7.60 -11.39 -6.18
C PHE A 113 6.14 -11.52 -5.71
N ILE A 114 5.52 -10.41 -5.36
CA ILE A 114 4.11 -10.36 -4.96
C ILE A 114 3.38 -9.43 -5.92
N PHE A 115 2.51 -10.03 -6.74
CA PHE A 115 1.57 -9.30 -7.59
C PHE A 115 0.15 -9.62 -7.13
N PHE A 116 -0.61 -8.59 -6.78
CA PHE A 116 -2.02 -8.77 -6.41
C PHE A 116 -2.78 -7.45 -6.54
N VAL A 117 -4.08 -7.57 -6.72
CA VAL A 117 -5.04 -6.46 -6.64
C VAL A 117 -5.91 -6.74 -5.43
N PRO A 118 -5.84 -5.93 -4.36
CA PRO A 118 -6.52 -6.27 -3.11
C PRO A 118 -8.03 -6.06 -3.16
N GLY A 119 -8.48 -5.07 -3.92
CA GLY A 119 -9.88 -4.70 -4.06
C GLY A 119 -10.07 -3.80 -5.26
N TYR A 120 -11.31 -3.42 -5.51
CA TYR A 120 -11.70 -2.46 -6.54
C TYR A 120 -13.06 -1.86 -6.25
N VAL A 121 -13.31 -0.67 -6.76
CA VAL A 121 -14.65 -0.06 -6.76
C VAL A 121 -15.30 -0.23 -8.13
N SER A 122 -16.45 -0.92 -8.16
CA SER A 122 -17.33 -0.91 -9.32
C SER A 122 -18.28 0.29 -9.23
N PHE A 123 -18.53 0.95 -10.34
CA PHE A 123 -19.56 1.99 -10.42
C PHE A 123 -20.43 1.79 -11.65
N SER A 124 -21.70 2.20 -11.55
CA SER A 124 -22.69 2.10 -12.62
C SER A 124 -23.37 3.43 -12.87
N GLY A 125 -23.66 3.68 -14.12
CA GLY A 125 -24.27 4.92 -14.63
C GLY A 125 -23.47 5.50 -15.81
N PRO A 126 -24.06 6.43 -16.54
CA PRO A 126 -23.38 7.08 -17.67
C PRO A 126 -22.22 7.95 -17.17
N THR A 127 -21.05 7.80 -17.74
CA THR A 127 -19.86 8.57 -17.42
C THR A 127 -19.21 9.11 -18.68
N SER A 128 -18.75 10.37 -18.64
CA SER A 128 -17.86 10.90 -19.65
C SER A 128 -16.44 10.33 -19.49
N PRO A 129 -15.60 10.32 -20.54
CA PRO A 129 -14.20 9.90 -20.42
C PRO A 129 -13.43 10.68 -19.35
N LEU A 130 -13.70 11.99 -19.19
CA LEU A 130 -13.10 12.82 -18.15
C LEU A 130 -13.53 12.38 -16.75
N GLN A 131 -14.82 12.15 -16.52
CA GLN A 131 -15.32 11.67 -15.22
C GLN A 131 -14.69 10.32 -14.86
N SER A 132 -14.62 9.38 -15.83
CA SER A 132 -13.96 8.08 -15.62
C SER A 132 -12.47 8.24 -15.26
N ALA A 133 -11.76 9.18 -15.91
CA ALA A 133 -10.36 9.48 -15.60
C ALA A 133 -10.19 10.09 -14.20
N LEU A 134 -11.08 11.04 -13.81
CA LEU A 134 -11.02 11.68 -12.49
C LEU A 134 -11.34 10.69 -11.36
N ILE A 135 -12.34 9.82 -11.57
CA ILE A 135 -12.63 8.72 -10.62
C ILE A 135 -11.38 7.84 -10.48
N ALA A 136 -10.78 7.43 -11.59
CA ALA A 136 -9.60 6.57 -11.58
C ALA A 136 -8.38 7.24 -10.95
N PHE A 137 -8.17 8.53 -11.14
CA PHE A 137 -7.05 9.26 -10.54
C PHE A 137 -7.21 9.50 -9.03
N ALA A 138 -8.43 9.49 -8.51
CA ALA A 138 -8.71 9.82 -7.11
C ALA A 138 -7.93 8.93 -6.11
N GLY A 139 -7.87 7.62 -6.35
CA GLY A 139 -7.11 6.68 -5.52
C GLY A 139 -5.62 6.97 -5.50
N PRO A 140 -4.94 6.94 -6.67
CA PRO A 140 -3.53 7.31 -6.76
C PRO A 140 -3.21 8.69 -6.18
N PHE A 141 -4.05 9.70 -6.42
CA PHE A 141 -3.88 11.03 -5.85
C PHE A 141 -3.90 11.00 -4.32
N LEU A 142 -4.83 10.28 -3.70
CA LEU A 142 -4.88 10.16 -2.25
C LEU A 142 -3.65 9.43 -1.68
N ASN A 143 -3.15 8.41 -2.37
CA ASN A 143 -1.89 7.78 -1.98
C ASN A 143 -0.71 8.78 -2.03
N LEU A 144 -0.65 9.65 -3.03
CA LEU A 144 0.38 10.69 -3.11
C LEU A 144 0.26 11.69 -1.95
N VAL A 145 -0.95 12.10 -1.59
CA VAL A 145 -1.22 12.98 -0.42
C VAL A 145 -0.77 12.30 0.87
N LEU A 146 -1.12 11.02 1.08
CA LEU A 146 -0.71 10.25 2.27
C LEU A 146 0.80 10.07 2.32
N TRP A 147 1.44 9.79 1.19
CA TRP A 147 2.90 9.73 1.09
C TRP A 147 3.54 11.05 1.55
N PHE A 148 3.04 12.19 1.03
CA PHE A 148 3.55 13.52 1.38
C PHE A 148 3.30 13.85 2.86
N SER A 149 2.13 13.50 3.40
CA SER A 149 1.79 13.70 4.81
C SER A 149 2.75 12.93 5.73
N CYS A 150 3.00 11.64 5.43
CA CYS A 150 3.98 10.84 6.16
C CYS A 150 5.40 11.45 6.08
N TRP A 151 5.78 11.95 4.90
CA TRP A 151 7.04 12.65 4.74
C TRP A 151 7.12 13.92 5.61
N ALA A 152 6.09 14.74 5.61
CA ALA A 152 6.06 15.96 6.42
C ALA A 152 6.16 15.65 7.93
N ILE A 153 5.42 14.65 8.41
CA ILE A 153 5.47 14.20 9.80
C ILE A 153 6.89 13.79 10.19
N LEU A 154 7.57 12.99 9.36
CA LEU A 154 8.95 12.54 9.62
C LEU A 154 9.96 13.70 9.55
N LYS A 155 9.81 14.58 8.56
CA LYS A 155 10.74 15.69 8.30
C LYS A 155 10.69 16.74 9.39
N PHE A 156 9.48 17.13 9.78
CA PHE A 156 9.28 18.22 10.75
C PHE A 156 9.11 17.72 12.18
N LYS A 157 9.22 16.39 12.42
CA LYS A 157 9.03 15.79 13.74
C LYS A 157 7.76 16.28 14.45
N MET A 158 6.65 16.34 13.69
CA MET A 158 5.39 16.94 14.13
C MET A 158 4.75 16.25 15.34
N ILE A 159 5.19 15.03 15.65
CA ILE A 159 4.74 14.25 16.80
C ILE A 159 5.95 13.67 17.54
N HIS A 160 5.79 13.39 18.83
CA HIS A 160 6.80 12.64 19.57
C HIS A 160 6.86 11.20 19.03
N MET A 161 8.02 10.78 18.54
CA MET A 161 8.17 9.50 17.85
C MET A 161 9.16 8.59 18.54
N THR A 162 8.68 7.39 18.86
CA THR A 162 9.57 6.27 19.17
C THR A 162 10.18 5.73 17.87
N THR A 163 11.27 4.97 17.97
CA THR A 163 11.87 4.28 16.81
C THR A 163 10.82 3.44 16.07
N ARG A 164 9.93 2.75 16.80
CA ARG A 164 8.85 1.94 16.22
C ARG A 164 7.85 2.79 15.44
N THR A 165 7.43 3.93 15.99
CA THR A 165 6.53 4.86 15.31
C THR A 165 7.14 5.41 14.03
N MET A 166 8.43 5.78 14.04
CA MET A 166 9.15 6.22 12.84
C MET A 166 9.18 5.14 11.76
N GLN A 167 9.44 3.89 12.13
CA GLN A 167 9.44 2.75 11.20
C GLN A 167 8.06 2.52 10.56
N ILE A 168 6.99 2.57 11.36
CA ILE A 168 5.61 2.43 10.86
C ILE A 168 5.28 3.56 9.88
N ILE A 169 5.57 4.83 10.21
CA ILE A 169 5.29 5.97 9.33
C ILE A 169 6.14 5.88 8.06
N ALA A 170 7.41 5.47 8.15
CA ALA A 170 8.27 5.27 6.99
C ALA A 170 7.76 4.16 6.07
N ALA A 171 7.29 3.04 6.63
CA ALA A 171 6.67 1.94 5.89
C ALA A 171 5.33 2.36 5.24
N THR A 172 4.48 3.10 5.97
CA THR A 172 3.22 3.68 5.44
C THR A 172 3.51 4.63 4.28
N ARG A 173 4.54 5.45 4.39
CA ARG A 173 5.00 6.30 3.29
C ARG A 173 5.42 5.48 2.08
N PHE A 174 6.24 4.44 2.29
CA PHE A 174 6.71 3.58 1.22
C PHE A 174 5.55 2.92 0.46
N ILE A 175 4.59 2.31 1.17
CA ILE A 175 3.47 1.62 0.52
C ILE A 175 2.58 2.59 -0.26
N ASN A 176 2.33 3.80 0.24
CA ASN A 176 1.54 4.80 -0.48
C ASN A 176 2.25 5.29 -1.75
N GLY A 177 3.57 5.52 -1.71
CA GLY A 177 4.35 5.86 -2.91
C GLY A 177 4.36 4.72 -3.93
N PHE A 178 4.49 3.49 -3.47
CA PHE A 178 4.40 2.30 -4.32
C PHE A 178 3.03 2.17 -4.98
N LEU A 179 1.94 2.31 -4.21
CA LEU A 179 0.57 2.23 -4.75
C LEU A 179 0.29 3.34 -5.76
N PHE A 180 0.80 4.55 -5.56
CA PHE A 180 0.71 5.62 -6.55
C PHE A 180 1.35 5.22 -7.86
N ILE A 181 2.64 4.82 -7.86
CA ILE A 181 3.36 4.44 -9.08
C ILE A 181 2.70 3.25 -9.76
N PHE A 182 2.37 2.23 -8.98
CA PHE A 182 1.82 0.98 -9.48
C PHE A 182 0.45 1.18 -10.15
N ASN A 183 -0.44 1.95 -9.54
CA ASN A 183 -1.76 2.22 -10.10
C ASN A 183 -1.73 3.21 -11.27
N MET A 184 -0.66 4.00 -11.42
CA MET A 184 -0.49 4.89 -12.58
C MET A 184 0.10 4.18 -13.81
N ILE A 185 0.36 2.88 -13.77
CA ILE A 185 0.74 2.10 -14.96
C ILE A 185 -0.40 2.16 -16.01
N PRO A 186 -0.10 2.54 -17.28
CA PRO A 186 -1.14 2.78 -18.30
C PRO A 186 -1.61 1.50 -18.99
N LEU A 187 -1.71 0.38 -18.26
CA LEU A 187 -2.02 -0.93 -18.81
C LEU A 187 -3.19 -1.60 -18.10
N GLY A 188 -4.00 -2.34 -18.84
CA GLY A 188 -5.01 -3.26 -18.33
C GLY A 188 -6.06 -2.62 -17.42
N PHE A 189 -6.14 -3.11 -16.21
CA PHE A 189 -7.12 -2.75 -15.19
C PHE A 189 -6.64 -1.67 -14.20
N PHE A 190 -5.39 -1.20 -14.34
CA PHE A 190 -4.86 -0.13 -13.49
C PHE A 190 -5.55 1.21 -13.76
N ASP A 191 -5.59 2.07 -12.76
CA ASP A 191 -6.25 3.36 -12.86
C ASP A 191 -5.58 4.28 -13.88
N GLY A 192 -4.26 4.22 -13.98
CA GLY A 192 -3.48 4.93 -14.99
C GLY A 192 -3.93 4.66 -16.43
N ALA A 193 -4.46 3.45 -16.71
CA ALA A 193 -4.98 3.14 -18.04
C ALA A 193 -6.19 3.98 -18.41
N LYS A 194 -7.09 4.28 -17.45
CA LYS A 194 -8.27 5.13 -17.70
C LYS A 194 -7.87 6.59 -17.92
N VAL A 195 -6.91 7.09 -17.13
CA VAL A 195 -6.37 8.45 -17.28
C VAL A 195 -5.62 8.60 -18.61
N PHE A 196 -4.79 7.61 -18.97
CA PHE A 196 -4.04 7.57 -20.22
C PHE A 196 -4.96 7.56 -21.46
N ARG A 197 -6.03 6.75 -21.44
CA ARG A 197 -7.02 6.69 -22.53
C ARG A 197 -7.79 7.99 -22.70
N TRP A 198 -8.03 8.72 -21.61
CA TRP A 198 -8.65 10.03 -21.70
C TRP A 198 -7.70 11.07 -22.28
N ASN A 199 -6.48 11.19 -21.69
CA ASN A 199 -5.48 12.14 -22.16
C ASN A 199 -4.08 11.73 -21.71
N TYR A 200 -3.26 11.28 -22.65
CA TYR A 200 -1.90 10.79 -22.36
C TYR A 200 -0.93 11.90 -21.93
N PHE A 201 -1.14 13.16 -22.35
CA PHE A 201 -0.32 14.28 -21.88
C PHE A 201 -0.60 14.60 -20.41
N VAL A 202 -1.89 14.63 -20.03
CA VAL A 202 -2.28 14.82 -18.63
C VAL A 202 -1.79 13.67 -17.77
N TRP A 203 -1.96 12.43 -18.23
CA TRP A 203 -1.41 11.25 -17.56
C TRP A 203 0.10 11.37 -17.36
N GLY A 204 0.86 11.71 -18.42
CA GLY A 204 2.31 11.87 -18.36
C GLY A 204 2.75 12.98 -17.39
N SER A 205 2.02 14.10 -17.36
CA SER A 205 2.25 15.20 -16.42
C SER A 205 2.02 14.75 -14.96
N MET A 206 0.91 14.04 -14.68
CA MET A 206 0.60 13.53 -13.35
C MET A 206 1.67 12.53 -12.86
N VAL A 207 2.08 11.60 -13.73
CA VAL A 207 3.14 10.62 -13.45
C VAL A 207 4.48 11.34 -13.26
N GLY A 208 4.82 12.28 -14.14
CA GLY A 208 6.06 13.03 -14.06
C GLY A 208 6.18 13.84 -12.76
N VAL A 209 5.12 14.55 -12.38
CA VAL A 209 5.07 15.28 -11.10
C VAL A 209 5.16 14.31 -9.93
N GLY A 210 4.39 13.22 -9.93
CA GLY A 210 4.38 12.24 -8.85
C GLY A 210 5.75 11.59 -8.67
N ILE A 211 6.35 11.06 -9.74
CA ILE A 211 7.70 10.48 -9.70
C ILE A 211 8.73 11.55 -9.31
N GLY A 212 8.63 12.77 -9.87
CA GLY A 212 9.50 13.88 -9.50
C GLY A 212 9.49 14.16 -8.01
N LEU A 213 8.32 14.22 -7.38
CA LEU A 213 8.20 14.40 -5.92
C LEU A 213 8.78 13.23 -5.13
N LEU A 214 8.60 11.99 -5.61
CA LEU A 214 9.16 10.80 -4.98
C LEU A 214 10.69 10.75 -5.08
N VAL A 215 11.26 11.10 -6.25
CA VAL A 215 12.71 11.05 -6.53
C VAL A 215 13.44 12.28 -5.98
N LEU A 216 12.88 13.48 -6.11
CA LEU A 216 13.51 14.72 -5.66
C LEU A 216 13.88 14.66 -4.18
N LYS A 217 13.11 13.93 -3.39
CA LYS A 217 13.40 13.70 -2.00
C LYS A 217 14.64 12.84 -1.78
N VAL A 218 14.86 11.81 -2.60
CA VAL A 218 16.05 10.95 -2.51
C VAL A 218 17.30 11.76 -2.82
N VAL A 219 17.23 12.65 -3.81
CA VAL A 219 18.38 13.45 -4.27
C VAL A 219 18.68 14.61 -3.32
N LEU A 220 17.68 15.33 -2.82
CA LEU A 220 17.90 16.55 -2.02
C LEU A 220 18.09 16.29 -0.52
N PHE A 221 17.62 15.17 0.00
CA PHE A 221 17.57 14.94 1.46
C PHE A 221 18.21 13.64 1.92
N GLY A 222 18.88 12.92 1.02
CA GLY A 222 19.54 11.64 1.32
C GLY A 222 18.56 10.52 1.68
N THR A 223 19.02 9.29 1.55
CA THR A 223 18.37 8.08 2.05
C THR A 223 18.45 8.09 3.59
N MET A 224 17.62 8.85 4.28
CA MET A 224 17.33 8.50 5.68
C MET A 224 16.22 7.41 5.62
N PHE A 225 16.73 6.15 5.74
CA PHE A 225 16.04 4.85 5.73
C PHE A 225 15.49 4.41 4.40
#